data_6189dd39ef5f1eb115b3046f098ff543
#
_entry.id   6189dd39ef5f1eb115b3046f098ff543
#
_cell.length_a   1.000
_cell.length_b   1.000
_cell.length_c   1.000
_cell.angle_alpha   90.00
_cell.angle_beta   90.00
_cell.angle_gamma   90.00
#
_symmetry.space_group_name_H-M   'P 1'
#
loop_
_entity.id
_entity.type
_entity.pdbx_description
1 polymer ?
#
loop_
_entity_poly.entity_id
_entity_poly.type
_entity_poly.pdbx_seq_one_letter_code
_entity_poly.pdbx_strand_id
1 'polypeptide(L)'
;MKFKLVKFTLLVGVGAFFINACLSTKPAPIKRESTTTSLQSAATQQMPVLVDFSDELKFKQLQSNFAKPNLHLRIFGDSHMAADFFSSRLRTHIATNAVGFVYPLQPKYHHAVPVSYKSKHFEILNSKSKDLQANFSMGGIIAKALKKDAFIRLDNSINPKATLIAVFKSPHTKDAFLLKDGKNKHFVLKSAVRGKWIFARIKDANFPVQIVALDKNVLLGGFFILNEGSNAVIDTLGINGAKSDLWQKWNESVFLDELNLFKSDIVVLAYGSNDALIGEFDETHFKESYKKLIALLYASNPNTSIILISPPTITYKINEAFELHPDFYRVQKAIYELAKEEKLVLFDMHKLIENYGGKGLWIEQNLSRNDVHLTPDGYKLMADEFYLNLTQMLKNQ
;
A
#
# COMPACT_ATOMS: atom_id res chain seq x y z
N MET A 1 -60.46 -25.27 28.69
CA MET A 1 -59.49 -24.17 28.74
C MET A 1 -59.49 -23.47 27.38
N LYS A 2 -59.97 -22.21 27.37
CA LYS A 2 -60.24 -21.46 26.12
C LYS A 2 -58.99 -20.69 25.67
N PHE A 3 -58.51 -20.95 24.44
CA PHE A 3 -57.48 -20.12 23.81
C PHE A 3 -58.12 -18.92 23.11
N LYS A 4 -57.68 -17.70 23.46
CA LYS A 4 -58.07 -16.45 22.81
C LYS A 4 -57.23 -16.22 21.58
N LEU A 5 -57.89 -16.09 20.42
CA LEU A 5 -57.31 -15.70 19.14
C LEU A 5 -57.16 -14.15 19.12
N VAL A 6 -55.97 -13.63 18.94
CA VAL A 6 -55.74 -12.21 18.69
C VAL A 6 -55.57 -12.00 17.18
N LYS A 7 -56.50 -11.23 16.62
CA LYS A 7 -56.45 -10.80 15.21
C LYS A 7 -55.50 -9.63 15.06
N PHE A 8 -54.48 -9.75 14.21
CA PHE A 8 -53.67 -8.62 13.73
C PHE A 8 -54.25 -8.15 12.38
N THR A 9 -54.61 -6.89 12.35
CA THR A 9 -55.09 -6.19 11.15
C THR A 9 -53.88 -5.70 10.35
N LEU A 10 -53.79 -6.14 9.10
CA LEU A 10 -52.73 -5.71 8.16
C LEU A 10 -53.19 -4.40 7.48
N LEU A 11 -52.44 -3.31 7.71
CA LEU A 11 -52.62 -2.05 6.99
C LEU A 11 -51.72 -2.08 5.74
N VAL A 12 -52.32 -2.14 4.54
CA VAL A 12 -51.62 -2.04 3.26
C VAL A 12 -51.45 -0.56 2.92
N GLY A 13 -50.23 -0.05 3.04
CA GLY A 13 -49.86 1.27 2.54
C GLY A 13 -49.35 1.17 1.11
N VAL A 14 -50.06 1.77 0.16
CA VAL A 14 -49.66 1.95 -1.22
C VAL A 14 -48.59 3.03 -1.31
N GLY A 15 -47.34 2.67 -1.48
CA GLY A 15 -46.24 3.59 -1.77
C GLY A 15 -46.01 3.67 -3.28
N ALA A 16 -46.23 4.83 -3.86
CA ALA A 16 -45.95 5.12 -5.27
C ALA A 16 -44.44 5.13 -5.53
N PHE A 17 -44.00 4.25 -6.43
CA PHE A 17 -42.62 4.27 -6.97
C PHE A 17 -42.47 5.40 -7.98
N PHE A 18 -41.70 6.45 -7.64
CA PHE A 18 -41.15 7.39 -8.59
C PHE A 18 -39.87 6.80 -9.18
N ILE A 19 -39.92 6.39 -10.45
CA ILE A 19 -38.74 6.05 -11.24
C ILE A 19 -38.08 7.38 -11.66
N ASN A 20 -37.02 7.78 -11.00
CA ASN A 20 -36.15 8.86 -11.47
C ASN A 20 -35.07 8.25 -12.37
N ALA A 21 -35.14 8.58 -13.66
CA ALA A 21 -34.12 8.30 -14.64
C ALA A 21 -32.83 9.05 -14.26
N CYS A 22 -31.76 8.30 -13.96
CA CYS A 22 -30.41 8.86 -13.82
C CYS A 22 -29.88 9.29 -15.18
N LEU A 23 -30.00 10.57 -15.49
CA LEU A 23 -29.23 11.23 -16.53
C LEU A 23 -27.77 11.29 -16.10
N SER A 24 -26.90 10.72 -16.92
CA SER A 24 -25.44 10.80 -16.82
C SER A 24 -25.00 12.27 -16.88
N THR A 25 -24.69 12.85 -15.72
CA THR A 25 -23.98 14.13 -15.65
C THR A 25 -22.49 13.86 -15.43
N LYS A 26 -21.66 14.38 -16.35
CA LYS A 26 -20.20 14.47 -16.15
C LYS A 26 -19.95 15.11 -14.78
N PRO A 27 -18.98 14.60 -13.98
CA PRO A 27 -18.64 15.26 -12.73
C PRO A 27 -18.13 16.66 -13.03
N ALA A 28 -18.78 17.66 -12.42
CA ALA A 28 -18.33 19.04 -12.44
C ALA A 28 -16.93 19.14 -11.79
N PRO A 29 -16.06 20.08 -12.23
CA PRO A 29 -14.78 20.29 -11.59
C PRO A 29 -15.02 20.68 -10.13
N ILE A 30 -14.42 19.92 -9.23
CA ILE A 30 -14.45 20.19 -7.79
C ILE A 30 -13.83 21.57 -7.57
N LYS A 31 -14.65 22.55 -7.23
CA LYS A 31 -14.19 23.86 -6.77
C LYS A 31 -13.31 23.65 -5.54
N ARG A 32 -12.05 24.05 -5.66
CA ARG A 32 -11.10 24.21 -4.55
C ARG A 32 -11.57 25.38 -3.67
N GLU A 33 -12.51 25.17 -2.79
CA GLU A 33 -12.87 26.20 -1.80
C GLU A 33 -12.99 25.57 -0.43
N SER A 34 -12.21 26.10 0.48
CA SER A 34 -12.35 26.26 1.92
C SER A 34 -11.41 25.53 2.88
N THR A 35 -10.81 24.38 2.56
CA THR A 35 -9.95 23.71 3.57
C THR A 35 -8.49 24.18 3.52
N THR A 36 -8.00 24.57 2.37
CA THR A 36 -6.61 25.04 2.19
C THR A 36 -6.40 26.49 2.66
N THR A 37 -7.43 27.30 2.61
CA THR A 37 -7.32 28.76 2.91
C THR A 37 -7.16 29.04 4.41
N SER A 38 -7.66 28.18 5.29
CA SER A 38 -7.53 28.36 6.76
C SER A 38 -6.15 27.92 7.31
N LEU A 39 -5.41 27.10 6.58
CA LEU A 39 -4.07 26.64 6.96
C LEU A 39 -2.95 27.62 6.58
N GLN A 40 -3.18 28.53 5.62
CA GLN A 40 -2.17 29.46 5.10
C GLN A 40 -1.92 30.73 5.92
N SER A 41 -2.57 30.94 7.06
CA SER A 41 -2.52 32.22 7.77
C SER A 41 -1.37 32.43 8.77
N ALA A 42 -0.47 31.44 8.95
CA ALA A 42 0.73 31.61 9.75
C ALA A 42 1.94 31.77 8.81
N ALA A 43 2.33 33.00 8.53
CA ALA A 43 3.57 33.34 7.82
C ALA A 43 4.81 33.08 8.70
N THR A 44 4.97 31.87 9.19
CA THR A 44 6.23 31.35 9.72
C THR A 44 6.99 30.79 8.52
N GLN A 45 8.29 31.07 8.43
CA GLN A 45 9.15 30.57 7.37
C GLN A 45 9.00 29.05 7.28
N GLN A 46 8.29 28.56 6.25
CA GLN A 46 8.01 27.14 6.10
C GLN A 46 9.32 26.37 5.94
N MET A 47 9.51 25.36 6.75
CA MET A 47 10.68 24.47 6.63
C MET A 47 10.52 23.57 5.40
N PRO A 48 11.60 23.34 4.63
CA PRO A 48 11.51 22.42 3.49
C PRO A 48 11.10 21.02 3.96
N VAL A 49 9.99 20.51 3.41
CA VAL A 49 9.44 19.18 3.73
C VAL A 49 10.08 18.08 2.88
N LEU A 50 10.65 18.45 1.75
CA LEU A 50 11.43 17.57 0.89
C LEU A 50 12.88 18.06 0.91
N VAL A 51 13.80 17.18 1.33
CA VAL A 51 15.23 17.48 1.47
C VAL A 51 16.01 16.60 0.51
N ASP A 52 16.81 17.22 -0.34
CA ASP A 52 17.67 16.53 -1.29
C ASP A 52 19.09 16.39 -0.71
N PHE A 53 19.52 15.15 -0.51
CA PHE A 53 20.91 14.79 -0.15
C PHE A 53 21.62 14.06 -1.30
N SER A 54 20.98 13.94 -2.47
CA SER A 54 21.54 13.22 -3.61
C SER A 54 22.75 13.94 -4.19
N ASP A 55 23.65 13.18 -4.79
CA ASP A 55 24.64 13.76 -5.69
C ASP A 55 24.00 14.00 -7.08
N GLU A 56 24.73 14.70 -7.94
CA GLU A 56 24.25 15.06 -9.29
C GLU A 56 23.79 13.85 -10.11
N LEU A 57 24.49 12.72 -9.99
CA LEU A 57 24.17 11.51 -10.74
C LEU A 57 22.83 10.91 -10.27
N LYS A 58 22.64 10.75 -8.97
CA LYS A 58 21.39 10.22 -8.39
C LYS A 58 20.23 11.17 -8.61
N PHE A 59 20.46 12.48 -8.55
CA PHE A 59 19.43 13.47 -8.84
C PHE A 59 18.96 13.40 -10.29
N LYS A 60 19.86 13.38 -11.27
CA LYS A 60 19.55 13.22 -12.69
C LYS A 60 18.84 11.90 -12.96
N GLN A 61 19.24 10.83 -12.26
CA GLN A 61 18.56 9.54 -12.37
C GLN A 61 17.12 9.62 -11.85
N LEU A 62 16.88 10.27 -10.70
CA LEU A 62 15.53 10.48 -10.16
C LEU A 62 14.67 11.32 -11.11
N GLN A 63 15.22 12.41 -11.64
CA GLN A 63 14.56 13.28 -12.62
C GLN A 63 14.16 12.48 -13.88
N SER A 64 15.09 11.70 -14.42
CA SER A 64 14.85 10.83 -15.58
C SER A 64 13.80 9.77 -15.30
N ASN A 65 13.87 9.11 -14.14
CA ASN A 65 12.90 8.08 -13.75
C ASN A 65 11.50 8.65 -13.55
N PHE A 66 11.38 9.80 -12.89
CA PHE A 66 10.09 10.45 -12.66
C PHE A 66 9.40 10.94 -13.94
N ALA A 67 10.20 11.31 -14.95
CA ALA A 67 9.70 11.76 -16.26
C ALA A 67 9.24 10.61 -17.19
N LYS A 68 9.43 9.35 -16.81
CA LYS A 68 9.05 8.20 -17.65
C LYS A 68 7.53 8.09 -17.81
N PRO A 69 7.01 7.95 -19.02
CA PRO A 69 5.58 7.75 -19.22
C PRO A 69 5.08 6.40 -18.68
N ASN A 70 6.00 5.41 -18.56
CA ASN A 70 5.75 4.08 -18.01
C ASN A 70 6.36 3.92 -16.61
N LEU A 71 6.39 4.99 -15.83
CA LEU A 71 6.91 5.01 -14.47
C LEU A 71 6.34 3.87 -13.63
N HIS A 72 7.21 3.07 -13.01
CA HIS A 72 6.84 2.17 -11.93
C HIS A 72 7.39 2.69 -10.59
N LEU A 73 6.49 3.19 -9.74
CA LEU A 73 6.78 3.63 -8.38
C LEU A 73 6.26 2.61 -7.39
N ARG A 74 7.13 2.05 -6.57
CA ARG A 74 6.81 1.07 -5.53
C ARG A 74 7.06 1.62 -4.14
N ILE A 75 6.10 1.42 -3.23
CA ILE A 75 6.18 1.91 -1.86
C ILE A 75 6.26 0.72 -0.91
N PHE A 76 7.33 0.62 -0.12
CA PHE A 76 7.44 -0.26 1.03
C PHE A 76 7.23 0.55 2.30
N GLY A 77 6.50 0.01 3.28
CA GLY A 77 6.26 0.75 4.50
C GLY A 77 5.50 0.00 5.58
N ASP A 78 5.13 0.73 6.59
CA ASP A 78 4.35 0.25 7.73
C ASP A 78 2.84 0.53 7.57
N SER A 79 2.13 0.79 8.69
CA SER A 79 0.69 1.07 8.70
C SER A 79 0.31 2.34 7.93
N HIS A 80 1.22 3.30 7.78
CA HIS A 80 0.97 4.53 7.03
C HIS A 80 0.76 4.27 5.53
N MET A 81 1.34 3.18 5.02
CA MET A 81 1.22 2.76 3.62
C MET A 81 0.25 1.59 3.42
N ALA A 82 -0.12 0.86 4.49
CA ALA A 82 -0.95 -0.34 4.41
C ALA A 82 -2.40 -0.09 3.99
N ALA A 83 -2.91 1.13 4.14
CA ALA A 83 -4.29 1.48 3.82
C ALA A 83 -4.50 2.04 2.40
N ASP A 84 -3.43 2.13 1.59
CA ASP A 84 -3.44 2.59 0.19
C ASP A 84 -4.00 4.02 -0.03
N PHE A 85 -4.27 4.81 1.01
CA PHE A 85 -4.79 6.18 0.84
C PHE A 85 -3.76 7.11 0.21
N PHE A 86 -2.49 6.99 0.64
CA PHE A 86 -1.37 7.75 0.10
C PHE A 86 -1.10 7.37 -1.37
N SER A 87 -0.90 6.09 -1.66
CA SER A 87 -0.60 5.60 -3.00
C SER A 87 -1.79 5.75 -3.97
N SER A 88 -3.02 5.58 -3.49
CA SER A 88 -4.23 5.83 -4.29
C SER A 88 -4.32 7.30 -4.71
N ARG A 89 -3.96 8.24 -3.83
CA ARG A 89 -3.93 9.66 -4.17
C ARG A 89 -2.83 9.98 -5.18
N LEU A 90 -1.64 9.39 -5.03
CA LEU A 90 -0.57 9.53 -6.03
C LEU A 90 -1.00 9.03 -7.42
N ARG A 91 -1.77 7.94 -7.51
CA ARG A 91 -2.31 7.45 -8.78
C ARG A 91 -3.16 8.49 -9.47
N THR A 92 -3.89 9.33 -8.75
CA THR A 92 -4.69 10.42 -9.36
C THR A 92 -3.82 11.53 -9.94
N HIS A 93 -2.67 11.84 -9.33
CA HIS A 93 -1.73 12.85 -9.84
C HIS A 93 -1.01 12.39 -11.11
N ILE A 94 -0.66 11.10 -11.18
CA ILE A 94 0.04 10.51 -12.32
C ILE A 94 -0.95 10.03 -13.41
N ALA A 95 -2.26 10.18 -13.17
CA ALA A 95 -3.34 9.77 -14.05
C ALA A 95 -3.25 8.29 -14.48
N THR A 96 -2.80 7.41 -13.57
CA THR A 96 -2.73 5.98 -13.83
C THR A 96 -3.94 5.24 -13.26
N ASN A 97 -4.41 4.25 -14.03
CA ASN A 97 -5.44 3.28 -13.62
C ASN A 97 -4.89 1.87 -13.39
N ALA A 98 -3.56 1.70 -13.36
CA ALA A 98 -2.92 0.44 -13.00
C ALA A 98 -2.75 0.36 -11.48
N VAL A 99 -3.09 -0.80 -10.92
CA VAL A 99 -3.03 -1.04 -9.46
C VAL A 99 -1.64 -1.48 -9.03
N GLY A 100 -0.94 -2.26 -9.87
CA GLY A 100 0.32 -2.90 -9.50
C GLY A 100 0.14 -4.08 -8.57
N PHE A 101 1.01 -4.22 -7.57
CA PHE A 101 0.94 -5.31 -6.59
C PHE A 101 -0.23 -5.14 -5.63
N VAL A 102 -0.90 -6.25 -5.33
CA VAL A 102 -1.87 -6.36 -4.24
C VAL A 102 -1.68 -7.67 -3.49
N TYR A 103 -1.93 -7.64 -2.19
CA TYR A 103 -1.89 -8.84 -1.35
C TYR A 103 -2.90 -9.90 -1.82
N PRO A 104 -2.65 -11.19 -1.56
CA PRO A 104 -3.57 -12.25 -1.97
C PRO A 104 -4.91 -12.19 -1.22
N LEU A 105 -4.90 -11.66 -0.01
CA LEU A 105 -6.03 -11.26 0.83
C LEU A 105 -5.60 -10.07 1.69
N GLN A 106 -6.57 -9.27 2.10
CA GLN A 106 -6.34 -8.12 2.96
C GLN A 106 -6.30 -8.55 4.43
N PRO A 107 -5.17 -8.41 5.13
CA PRO A 107 -5.15 -8.50 6.59
C PRO A 107 -6.04 -7.42 7.20
N LYS A 108 -6.41 -7.60 8.47
CA LYS A 108 -7.23 -6.60 9.18
C LYS A 108 -6.57 -5.22 9.12
N TYR A 109 -7.36 -4.19 8.80
CA TYR A 109 -6.94 -2.79 8.61
C TYR A 109 -5.99 -2.53 7.43
N HIS A 110 -5.79 -3.47 6.52
CA HIS A 110 -5.18 -3.19 5.23
C HIS A 110 -6.28 -2.89 4.21
N HIS A 111 -5.97 -2.02 3.25
CA HIS A 111 -6.85 -1.71 2.14
C HIS A 111 -6.04 -1.66 0.84
N ALA A 112 -6.70 -1.98 -0.27
CA ALA A 112 -6.27 -1.59 -1.60
C ALA A 112 -7.48 -0.90 -2.20
N VAL A 113 -7.47 0.42 -2.25
CA VAL A 113 -8.65 1.25 -2.56
C VAL A 113 -9.40 0.79 -3.82
N PRO A 114 -8.71 0.40 -4.94
CA PRO A 114 -9.42 -0.01 -6.15
C PRO A 114 -9.78 -1.50 -6.18
N VAL A 115 -9.46 -2.27 -5.14
CA VAL A 115 -9.61 -3.73 -5.15
C VAL A 115 -10.43 -4.23 -3.97
N SER A 116 -11.38 -5.10 -4.24
CA SER A 116 -12.18 -5.75 -3.20
C SER A 116 -12.08 -7.27 -3.26
N TYR A 117 -12.27 -7.92 -2.11
CA TYR A 117 -12.10 -9.35 -1.94
C TYR A 117 -13.36 -10.02 -1.34
N LYS A 118 -13.66 -11.21 -1.84
CA LYS A 118 -14.52 -12.19 -1.13
C LYS A 118 -13.76 -13.49 -1.06
N SER A 119 -13.70 -14.12 0.11
CA SER A 119 -12.97 -15.37 0.26
C SER A 119 -13.70 -16.36 1.15
N LYS A 120 -13.38 -17.65 0.95
CA LYS A 120 -13.86 -18.73 1.80
C LYS A 120 -12.77 -19.80 1.95
N HIS A 121 -12.53 -20.20 3.21
CA HIS A 121 -11.60 -21.26 3.58
C HIS A 121 -10.13 -20.98 3.21
N PHE A 122 -9.71 -19.72 3.30
CA PHE A 122 -8.32 -19.32 3.30
C PHE A 122 -7.91 -18.78 4.67
N GLU A 123 -6.70 -19.08 5.07
CA GLU A 123 -6.01 -18.54 6.23
C GLU A 123 -4.97 -17.50 5.75
N ILE A 124 -4.86 -16.37 6.45
CA ILE A 124 -3.82 -15.38 6.19
C ILE A 124 -2.63 -15.66 7.10
N LEU A 125 -1.46 -15.89 6.50
CA LEU A 125 -0.17 -15.95 7.19
C LEU A 125 0.51 -14.60 7.01
N ASN A 126 0.94 -13.98 8.12
CA ASN A 126 1.57 -12.66 8.12
C ASN A 126 2.96 -12.75 8.73
N SER A 127 3.97 -12.28 8.01
CA SER A 127 5.37 -12.29 8.45
C SER A 127 5.63 -11.50 9.73
N LYS A 128 4.73 -10.59 10.12
CA LYS A 128 4.78 -9.89 11.40
C LYS A 128 4.61 -10.82 12.60
N SER A 129 3.95 -11.97 12.46
CA SER A 129 3.79 -12.93 13.56
C SER A 129 5.15 -13.45 14.02
N LYS A 130 5.42 -13.34 15.34
CA LYS A 130 6.75 -13.67 15.91
C LYS A 130 7.12 -15.14 15.71
N ASP A 131 6.16 -16.04 15.94
CA ASP A 131 6.40 -17.49 15.97
C ASP A 131 6.14 -18.16 14.62
N LEU A 132 5.78 -17.39 13.60
CA LEU A 132 5.48 -17.92 12.29
C LEU A 132 6.72 -17.94 11.40
N GLN A 133 7.24 -19.13 11.15
CA GLN A 133 8.29 -19.39 10.17
C GLN A 133 7.63 -19.90 8.90
N ALA A 134 7.64 -19.08 7.85
CA ALA A 134 7.13 -19.45 6.54
C ALA A 134 8.06 -18.88 5.45
N ASN A 135 8.05 -19.53 4.29
CA ASN A 135 8.79 -19.06 3.14
C ASN A 135 7.93 -17.98 2.45
N PHE A 136 7.97 -16.75 2.98
CA PHE A 136 7.17 -15.63 2.48
C PHE A 136 7.68 -15.14 1.12
N SER A 137 6.74 -14.82 0.23
CA SER A 137 6.96 -14.00 -0.97
C SER A 137 7.10 -12.52 -0.57
N MET A 138 7.38 -11.67 -1.55
CA MET A 138 7.43 -10.21 -1.38
C MET A 138 6.14 -9.70 -0.69
N GLY A 139 6.30 -8.75 0.20
CA GLY A 139 5.19 -8.19 0.98
C GLY A 139 4.79 -9.02 2.21
N GLY A 140 5.32 -10.25 2.39
CA GLY A 140 5.21 -11.00 3.64
C GLY A 140 3.80 -11.42 4.06
N ILE A 141 2.83 -11.45 3.13
CA ILE A 141 1.47 -11.92 3.35
C ILE A 141 1.17 -13.09 2.43
N ILE A 142 0.73 -14.19 3.00
CA ILE A 142 0.34 -15.40 2.26
C ILE A 142 -1.10 -15.75 2.56
N ALA A 143 -1.88 -16.10 1.53
CA ALA A 143 -3.17 -16.77 1.68
C ALA A 143 -2.99 -18.28 1.45
N LYS A 144 -3.26 -19.08 2.49
CA LYS A 144 -3.14 -20.54 2.48
C LYS A 144 -4.51 -21.19 2.39
N ALA A 145 -4.74 -22.02 1.39
CA ALA A 145 -5.97 -22.78 1.26
C ALA A 145 -6.06 -23.86 2.35
N LEU A 146 -7.14 -23.85 3.14
CA LEU A 146 -7.38 -24.80 4.21
C LEU A 146 -7.96 -26.13 3.70
N LYS A 147 -8.55 -26.10 2.51
CA LYS A 147 -9.09 -27.29 1.83
C LYS A 147 -9.22 -27.06 0.33
N LYS A 148 -9.47 -28.13 -0.41
CA LYS A 148 -9.91 -28.07 -1.81
C LYS A 148 -11.21 -27.23 -1.92
N ASP A 149 -11.40 -26.55 -3.05
CA ASP A 149 -12.52 -25.65 -3.34
C ASP A 149 -12.60 -24.39 -2.45
N ALA A 150 -11.54 -24.12 -1.68
CA ALA A 150 -11.34 -22.78 -1.11
C ALA A 150 -11.22 -21.76 -2.24
N PHE A 151 -11.81 -20.57 -2.09
CA PHE A 151 -11.76 -19.57 -3.16
C PHE A 151 -11.46 -18.16 -2.65
N ILE A 152 -10.85 -17.38 -3.53
CA ILE A 152 -10.72 -15.94 -3.44
C ILE A 152 -11.33 -15.34 -4.71
N ARG A 153 -12.27 -14.41 -4.54
CA ARG A 153 -12.78 -13.56 -5.61
C ARG A 153 -12.18 -12.17 -5.45
N LEU A 154 -11.56 -11.70 -6.51
CA LEU A 154 -10.89 -10.42 -6.60
C LEU A 154 -11.62 -9.55 -7.61
N ASP A 155 -12.04 -8.35 -7.21
CA ASP A 155 -12.65 -7.36 -8.07
C ASP A 155 -11.77 -6.12 -8.20
N ASN A 156 -11.80 -5.46 -9.35
CA ASN A 156 -11.04 -4.26 -9.64
C ASN A 156 -11.99 -3.16 -10.13
N SER A 157 -12.21 -2.13 -9.31
CA SER A 157 -13.21 -1.10 -9.58
C SER A 157 -12.77 -0.06 -10.61
N ILE A 158 -11.46 0.10 -10.85
CA ILE A 158 -10.94 1.11 -11.79
C ILE A 158 -10.68 0.55 -13.18
N ASN A 159 -10.53 -0.76 -13.34
CA ASN A 159 -10.38 -1.38 -14.64
C ASN A 159 -10.98 -2.78 -14.69
N PRO A 160 -12.04 -2.99 -15.46
CA PRO A 160 -12.70 -4.29 -15.56
C PRO A 160 -11.88 -5.33 -16.35
N LYS A 161 -10.78 -4.94 -17.02
CA LYS A 161 -9.93 -5.82 -17.81
C LYS A 161 -8.45 -5.46 -17.60
N ALA A 162 -7.64 -6.43 -17.19
CA ALA A 162 -6.21 -6.22 -16.96
C ALA A 162 -5.40 -7.50 -17.19
N THR A 163 -4.09 -7.37 -17.31
CA THR A 163 -3.17 -8.51 -17.16
C THR A 163 -3.02 -8.79 -15.67
N LEU A 164 -3.32 -10.03 -15.26
CA LEU A 164 -3.14 -10.52 -13.89
C LEU A 164 -1.91 -11.44 -13.84
N ILE A 165 -0.97 -11.17 -12.93
CA ILE A 165 0.09 -12.11 -12.59
C ILE A 165 -0.21 -12.64 -11.19
N ALA A 166 -0.45 -13.94 -11.07
CA ALA A 166 -0.64 -14.61 -9.79
C ALA A 166 0.67 -15.19 -9.28
N VAL A 167 1.04 -14.85 -8.05
CA VAL A 167 2.18 -15.44 -7.33
C VAL A 167 1.66 -16.56 -6.46
N PHE A 168 2.05 -17.80 -6.74
CA PHE A 168 1.52 -18.96 -6.03
C PHE A 168 2.57 -20.05 -5.79
N LYS A 169 2.27 -20.95 -4.86
CA LYS A 169 3.14 -22.06 -4.48
C LYS A 169 2.30 -23.28 -4.14
N SER A 170 2.76 -24.46 -4.56
CA SER A 170 2.07 -25.73 -4.28
C SER A 170 3.01 -26.73 -3.63
N PRO A 171 2.52 -27.55 -2.68
CA PRO A 171 3.25 -28.69 -2.15
C PRO A 171 3.37 -29.86 -3.15
N HIS A 172 2.74 -29.76 -4.32
CA HIS A 172 2.72 -30.80 -5.35
C HIS A 172 3.00 -30.24 -6.74
N THR A 173 3.55 -31.07 -7.64
CA THR A 173 3.77 -30.77 -9.06
C THR A 173 2.54 -31.11 -9.89
N LYS A 174 1.45 -30.37 -9.68
CA LYS A 174 0.17 -30.56 -10.38
C LYS A 174 -0.58 -29.23 -10.48
N ASP A 175 -1.80 -29.28 -11.00
CA ASP A 175 -2.69 -28.14 -11.02
C ASP A 175 -2.99 -27.68 -9.58
N ALA A 176 -2.67 -26.43 -9.29
CA ALA A 176 -2.76 -25.85 -7.96
C ALA A 176 -4.05 -25.02 -7.79
N PHE A 177 -4.36 -24.20 -8.79
CA PHE A 177 -5.55 -23.36 -8.79
C PHE A 177 -6.25 -23.38 -10.14
N LEU A 178 -7.56 -23.19 -10.10
CA LEU A 178 -8.39 -22.83 -11.25
C LEU A 178 -8.80 -21.38 -11.11
N LEU A 179 -8.40 -20.53 -12.05
CA LEU A 179 -8.86 -19.15 -12.15
C LEU A 179 -10.00 -19.09 -13.18
N LYS A 180 -11.08 -18.41 -12.78
CA LYS A 180 -12.24 -18.09 -13.62
C LYS A 180 -12.40 -16.59 -13.69
N ASP A 181 -12.40 -16.02 -14.88
CA ASP A 181 -12.60 -14.58 -15.09
C ASP A 181 -14.09 -14.19 -15.18
N GLY A 182 -14.37 -12.89 -15.22
CA GLY A 182 -15.72 -12.34 -15.28
C GLY A 182 -16.52 -12.73 -16.53
N LYS A 183 -15.87 -13.22 -17.59
CA LYS A 183 -16.49 -13.78 -18.80
C LYS A 183 -16.51 -15.30 -18.83
N ASN A 184 -16.32 -15.94 -17.67
CA ASN A 184 -16.27 -17.40 -17.53
C ASN A 184 -15.13 -18.10 -18.27
N LYS A 185 -14.09 -17.38 -18.69
CA LYS A 185 -12.88 -17.99 -19.21
C LYS A 185 -12.08 -18.63 -18.08
N HIS A 186 -11.58 -19.83 -18.31
CA HIS A 186 -10.88 -20.63 -17.30
C HIS A 186 -9.38 -20.69 -17.61
N PHE A 187 -8.56 -20.59 -16.55
CA PHE A 187 -7.11 -20.72 -16.61
C PHE A 187 -6.65 -21.62 -15.48
N VAL A 188 -5.87 -22.64 -15.80
CA VAL A 188 -5.29 -23.55 -14.81
C VAL A 188 -3.90 -23.05 -14.42
N LEU A 189 -3.69 -22.82 -13.12
CA LEU A 189 -2.39 -22.48 -12.56
C LEU A 189 -1.70 -23.76 -12.10
N LYS A 190 -0.75 -24.22 -12.91
CA LYS A 190 -0.04 -25.48 -12.68
C LYS A 190 1.31 -25.22 -12.01
N SER A 191 1.60 -25.95 -10.95
CA SER A 191 2.92 -25.95 -10.33
C SER A 191 3.83 -26.94 -11.04
N ALA A 192 4.86 -26.47 -11.71
CA ALA A 192 5.88 -27.29 -12.35
C ALA A 192 6.93 -27.80 -11.36
N VAL A 193 7.12 -27.10 -10.23
CA VAL A 193 8.16 -27.43 -9.24
C VAL A 193 7.54 -27.41 -7.83
N ARG A 194 7.72 -28.52 -7.12
CA ARG A 194 7.21 -28.67 -5.75
C ARG A 194 7.83 -27.63 -4.82
N GLY A 195 6.99 -26.93 -4.07
CA GLY A 195 7.42 -26.04 -2.98
C GLY A 195 8.15 -24.78 -3.43
N LYS A 196 8.15 -24.44 -4.72
CA LYS A 196 8.68 -23.20 -5.26
C LYS A 196 7.57 -22.20 -5.55
N TRP A 197 7.86 -20.92 -5.41
CA TRP A 197 7.00 -19.85 -5.86
C TRP A 197 7.01 -19.77 -7.38
N ILE A 198 5.84 -19.57 -7.99
CA ILE A 198 5.61 -19.56 -9.42
C ILE A 198 4.80 -18.31 -9.77
N PHE A 199 5.09 -17.72 -10.92
CA PHE A 199 4.44 -16.55 -11.48
C PHE A 199 3.63 -16.98 -12.70
N ALA A 200 2.30 -16.92 -12.61
CA ALA A 200 1.41 -17.21 -13.74
C ALA A 200 0.82 -15.93 -14.29
N ARG A 201 1.12 -15.63 -15.57
CA ARG A 201 0.62 -14.45 -16.26
C ARG A 201 -0.64 -14.79 -17.06
N ILE A 202 -1.72 -14.12 -16.78
CA ILE A 202 -3.00 -14.21 -17.45
C ILE A 202 -3.28 -12.87 -18.14
N LYS A 203 -3.14 -12.83 -19.46
CA LYS A 203 -3.43 -11.64 -20.26
C LYS A 203 -4.94 -11.45 -20.38
N ASP A 204 -5.37 -10.20 -20.41
CA ASP A 204 -6.76 -9.84 -20.69
C ASP A 204 -7.81 -10.50 -19.76
N ALA A 205 -7.45 -10.71 -18.50
CA ALA A 205 -8.39 -11.21 -17.50
C ALA A 205 -9.52 -10.19 -17.26
N ASN A 206 -10.76 -10.64 -17.36
CA ASN A 206 -11.92 -9.81 -17.06
C ASN A 206 -12.26 -9.92 -15.58
N PHE A 207 -12.31 -8.78 -14.88
CA PHE A 207 -12.71 -8.77 -13.48
C PHE A 207 -14.24 -8.78 -13.35
N PRO A 208 -14.77 -9.38 -12.25
CA PRO A 208 -14.03 -9.99 -11.16
C PRO A 208 -13.43 -11.35 -11.56
N VAL A 209 -12.27 -11.67 -11.01
CA VAL A 209 -11.67 -13.00 -11.15
C VAL A 209 -11.90 -13.81 -9.89
N GLN A 210 -12.16 -15.11 -10.05
CA GLN A 210 -12.27 -16.06 -8.94
C GLN A 210 -11.18 -17.11 -9.05
N ILE A 211 -10.38 -17.26 -8.00
CA ILE A 211 -9.29 -18.22 -7.91
C ILE A 211 -9.72 -19.30 -6.93
N VAL A 212 -9.80 -20.55 -7.40
CA VAL A 212 -10.26 -21.72 -6.64
C VAL A 212 -9.07 -22.64 -6.40
N ALA A 213 -8.83 -23.01 -5.17
CA ALA A 213 -7.82 -23.99 -4.80
C ALA A 213 -8.22 -25.40 -5.23
N LEU A 214 -7.36 -26.08 -5.99
CA LEU A 214 -7.60 -27.48 -6.42
C LEU A 214 -7.08 -28.48 -5.39
N ASP A 215 -6.34 -28.01 -4.38
CA ASP A 215 -5.87 -28.81 -3.25
C ASP A 215 -5.76 -27.97 -1.98
N LYS A 216 -5.65 -28.65 -0.81
CA LYS A 216 -5.29 -27.99 0.45
C LYS A 216 -3.82 -27.58 0.46
N ASN A 217 -3.47 -26.61 1.30
CA ASN A 217 -2.11 -26.13 1.51
C ASN A 217 -1.44 -25.51 0.27
N VAL A 218 -2.16 -25.24 -0.81
CA VAL A 218 -1.69 -24.36 -1.88
C VAL A 218 -1.73 -22.93 -1.39
N LEU A 219 -0.73 -22.11 -1.80
CA LEU A 219 -0.48 -20.78 -1.27
C LEU A 219 -0.59 -19.75 -2.38
N LEU A 220 -1.11 -18.58 -2.05
CA LEU A 220 -1.04 -17.37 -2.87
C LEU A 220 -0.19 -16.34 -2.13
N GLY A 221 0.78 -15.72 -2.83
CA GLY A 221 1.69 -14.71 -2.30
C GLY A 221 1.30 -13.28 -2.69
N GLY A 222 0.49 -13.11 -3.74
CA GLY A 222 0.03 -11.81 -4.22
C GLY A 222 -0.41 -11.84 -5.66
N PHE A 223 -0.85 -10.68 -6.13
CA PHE A 223 -1.22 -10.46 -7.52
C PHE A 223 -0.61 -9.15 -8.01
N PHE A 224 -0.15 -9.14 -9.27
CA PHE A 224 0.10 -7.90 -9.99
C PHE A 224 -1.06 -7.68 -10.96
N ILE A 225 -1.68 -6.52 -10.90
CA ILE A 225 -2.78 -6.09 -11.77
C ILE A 225 -2.25 -4.98 -12.65
N LEU A 226 -1.97 -5.31 -13.92
CA LEU A 226 -1.31 -4.44 -14.87
C LEU A 226 -2.27 -4.13 -16.03
N ASN A 227 -2.40 -2.86 -16.38
CA ASN A 227 -3.14 -2.46 -17.55
C ASN A 227 -2.25 -2.46 -18.79
N GLU A 228 -2.69 -3.14 -19.83
CA GLU A 228 -2.11 -2.96 -21.16
C GLU A 228 -2.55 -1.58 -21.66
N GLY A 229 -1.61 -0.64 -21.76
CA GLY A 229 -1.89 0.76 -22.15
C GLY A 229 -1.92 1.76 -20.99
N SER A 230 -1.89 1.34 -19.72
CA SER A 230 -1.48 2.23 -18.67
C SER A 230 0.04 2.29 -18.62
N ASN A 231 0.56 3.47 -18.82
CA ASN A 231 2.00 3.62 -18.91
C ASN A 231 2.63 3.59 -17.51
N ALA A 232 2.01 4.18 -16.49
CA ALA A 232 2.54 4.23 -15.14
C ALA A 232 1.87 3.21 -14.19
N VAL A 233 2.61 2.76 -13.16
CA VAL A 233 2.12 1.89 -12.09
C VAL A 233 2.58 2.42 -10.74
N ILE A 234 1.68 2.51 -9.78
CA ILE A 234 2.03 2.77 -8.38
C ILE A 234 1.50 1.64 -7.53
N ASP A 235 2.39 0.88 -6.91
CA ASP A 235 2.03 -0.17 -5.98
C ASP A 235 2.56 0.10 -4.56
N THR A 236 1.90 -0.50 -3.56
CA THR A 236 2.25 -0.33 -2.15
C THR A 236 2.27 -1.67 -1.42
N LEU A 237 3.30 -1.87 -0.61
CA LEU A 237 3.55 -3.05 0.21
C LEU A 237 3.69 -2.64 1.68
N GLY A 238 2.69 -1.93 2.20
CA GLY A 238 2.63 -1.56 3.61
C GLY A 238 2.10 -2.71 4.47
N ILE A 239 2.71 -2.94 5.64
CA ILE A 239 2.25 -3.90 6.64
C ILE A 239 2.02 -3.21 7.98
N ASN A 240 0.80 -3.31 8.52
CA ASN A 240 0.48 -2.75 9.84
C ASN A 240 1.41 -3.30 10.92
N GLY A 241 2.11 -2.40 11.59
CA GLY A 241 3.04 -2.74 12.66
C GLY A 241 4.39 -3.29 12.17
N ALA A 242 4.74 -3.10 10.89
CA ALA A 242 6.05 -3.46 10.37
C ALA A 242 7.13 -2.53 10.94
N LYS A 243 8.23 -3.12 11.41
CA LYS A 243 9.50 -2.45 11.63
C LYS A 243 10.32 -2.47 10.34
N SER A 244 11.36 -1.67 10.28
CA SER A 244 12.27 -1.55 9.14
C SER A 244 12.97 -2.86 8.75
N ASP A 245 13.04 -3.82 9.65
CA ASP A 245 13.68 -5.13 9.47
C ASP A 245 12.72 -6.27 9.05
N LEU A 246 11.39 -6.01 8.99
CA LEU A 246 10.41 -7.08 8.75
C LEU A 246 10.63 -7.81 7.42
N TRP A 247 11.11 -7.12 6.39
CA TRP A 247 11.40 -7.70 5.09
C TRP A 247 12.44 -8.83 5.14
N GLN A 248 13.33 -8.86 6.14
CA GLN A 248 14.33 -9.92 6.33
C GLN A 248 13.71 -11.29 6.66
N LYS A 249 12.43 -11.33 7.02
CA LYS A 249 11.65 -12.57 7.14
C LYS A 249 11.14 -13.13 5.81
N TRP A 250 11.23 -12.35 4.73
CA TRP A 250 10.82 -12.83 3.42
C TRP A 250 11.93 -13.68 2.82
N ASN A 251 11.57 -14.58 1.91
CA ASN A 251 12.57 -15.35 1.20
C ASN A 251 13.31 -14.44 0.21
N GLU A 252 14.59 -14.19 0.44
CA GLU A 252 15.37 -13.22 -0.31
C GLU A 252 15.42 -13.55 -1.82
N SER A 253 15.64 -14.83 -2.17
CA SER A 253 15.66 -15.26 -3.57
C SER A 253 14.33 -14.98 -4.27
N VAL A 254 13.21 -15.30 -3.61
CA VAL A 254 11.87 -15.04 -4.16
C VAL A 254 11.60 -13.54 -4.23
N PHE A 255 12.01 -12.79 -3.22
CA PHE A 255 11.88 -11.34 -3.21
C PHE A 255 12.62 -10.70 -4.40
N LEU A 256 13.86 -11.14 -4.67
CA LEU A 256 14.62 -10.70 -5.84
C LEU A 256 13.94 -11.11 -7.15
N ASP A 257 13.41 -12.34 -7.25
CA ASP A 257 12.68 -12.79 -8.43
C ASP A 257 11.45 -11.92 -8.70
N GLU A 258 10.70 -11.54 -7.64
CA GLU A 258 9.52 -10.66 -7.75
C GLU A 258 9.89 -9.21 -8.09
N LEU A 259 10.99 -8.69 -7.56
CA LEU A 259 11.53 -7.39 -7.94
C LEU A 259 11.95 -7.37 -9.41
N ASN A 260 12.60 -8.45 -9.88
CA ASN A 260 13.05 -8.58 -11.28
C ASN A 260 11.92 -8.81 -12.27
N LEU A 261 10.81 -9.43 -11.82
CA LEU A 261 9.62 -9.64 -12.65
C LEU A 261 9.00 -8.31 -13.11
N PHE A 262 9.06 -7.30 -12.23
CA PHE A 262 8.53 -5.97 -12.52
C PHE A 262 9.40 -4.92 -11.80
N LYS A 263 10.45 -4.47 -12.50
CA LYS A 263 11.45 -3.54 -11.97
C LYS A 263 10.85 -2.18 -11.71
N SER A 264 11.15 -1.62 -10.54
CA SER A 264 10.70 -0.28 -10.17
C SER A 264 11.70 0.78 -10.62
N ASP A 265 11.20 1.88 -11.17
CA ASP A 265 12.00 3.08 -11.49
C ASP A 265 12.28 3.90 -10.24
N ILE A 266 11.26 4.03 -9.39
CA ILE A 266 11.35 4.71 -8.10
C ILE A 266 10.85 3.76 -7.01
N VAL A 267 11.61 3.65 -5.93
CA VAL A 267 11.21 2.96 -4.71
C VAL A 267 11.14 3.96 -3.56
N VAL A 268 10.03 3.94 -2.85
CA VAL A 268 9.82 4.72 -1.63
C VAL A 268 9.90 3.80 -0.42
N LEU A 269 10.69 4.17 0.58
CA LEU A 269 10.81 3.44 1.85
C LEU A 269 10.26 4.29 2.99
N ALA A 270 9.21 3.81 3.67
CA ALA A 270 8.43 4.55 4.65
C ALA A 270 8.22 3.73 5.94
N TYR A 271 9.29 3.54 6.71
CA TYR A 271 9.30 2.87 8.01
C TYR A 271 9.81 3.82 9.11
N GLY A 272 9.64 3.43 10.37
CA GLY A 272 10.19 4.12 11.53
C GLY A 272 9.22 4.26 12.69
N SER A 273 7.90 4.35 12.44
CA SER A 273 6.91 4.48 13.52
C SER A 273 6.95 3.30 14.48
N ASN A 274 6.99 2.08 13.95
CA ASN A 274 7.01 0.88 14.79
C ASN A 274 8.39 0.55 15.35
N ASP A 275 9.45 1.07 14.73
CA ASP A 275 10.80 0.99 15.28
C ASP A 275 10.91 1.78 16.58
N ALA A 276 10.24 2.93 16.68
CA ALA A 276 10.10 3.67 17.92
C ALA A 276 9.11 3.02 18.92
N LEU A 277 7.93 2.59 18.44
CA LEU A 277 6.82 2.17 19.31
C LEU A 277 6.94 0.76 19.88
N ILE A 278 7.72 -0.13 19.26
CA ILE A 278 7.77 -1.56 19.59
C ILE A 278 9.16 -1.95 20.11
N GLY A 279 9.28 -2.01 21.41
CA GLY A 279 10.53 -2.31 22.10
C GLY A 279 11.43 -1.09 22.20
N GLU A 280 12.70 -1.30 22.53
CA GLU A 280 13.73 -0.26 22.58
C GLU A 280 14.19 0.05 21.15
N PHE A 281 14.38 1.34 20.83
CA PHE A 281 14.90 1.77 19.55
C PHE A 281 16.41 1.54 19.46
N ASP A 282 16.79 0.62 18.59
CA ASP A 282 18.18 0.35 18.22
C ASP A 282 18.50 1.06 16.90
N GLU A 283 19.19 2.20 16.99
CA GLU A 283 19.57 3.04 15.84
C GLU A 283 20.48 2.29 14.87
N THR A 284 21.43 1.51 15.36
CA THR A 284 22.38 0.76 14.53
C THR A 284 21.65 -0.29 13.71
N HIS A 285 20.84 -1.11 14.36
CA HIS A 285 20.04 -2.15 13.71
C HIS A 285 19.06 -1.54 12.69
N PHE A 286 18.43 -0.42 13.03
CA PHE A 286 17.53 0.32 12.15
C PHE A 286 18.23 0.77 10.85
N LYS A 287 19.36 1.44 10.96
CA LYS A 287 20.15 1.93 9.81
C LYS A 287 20.69 0.77 8.97
N GLU A 288 21.20 -0.29 9.61
CA GLU A 288 21.67 -1.49 8.90
C GLU A 288 20.55 -2.20 8.12
N SER A 289 19.36 -2.30 8.71
CA SER A 289 18.19 -2.92 8.05
C SER A 289 17.80 -2.16 6.78
N TYR A 290 17.78 -0.82 6.85
CA TYR A 290 17.56 0.01 5.67
C TYR A 290 18.65 -0.12 4.61
N LYS A 291 19.93 -0.07 5.01
CA LYS A 291 21.07 -0.23 4.09
C LYS A 291 21.06 -1.55 3.35
N LYS A 292 20.75 -2.64 4.04
CA LYS A 292 20.58 -3.97 3.42
C LYS A 292 19.45 -3.99 2.40
N LEU A 293 18.30 -3.38 2.71
CA LEU A 293 17.18 -3.28 1.77
C LEU A 293 17.55 -2.43 0.55
N ILE A 294 18.18 -1.28 0.76
CA ILE A 294 18.67 -0.39 -0.29
C ILE A 294 19.64 -1.13 -1.22
N ALA A 295 20.60 -1.87 -0.66
CA ALA A 295 21.55 -2.67 -1.43
C ALA A 295 20.84 -3.75 -2.28
N LEU A 296 19.84 -4.44 -1.73
CA LEU A 296 19.06 -5.45 -2.44
C LEU A 296 18.23 -4.84 -3.57
N LEU A 297 17.67 -3.65 -3.36
CA LEU A 297 16.93 -2.92 -4.40
C LEU A 297 17.84 -2.51 -5.55
N TYR A 298 19.05 -2.00 -5.27
CA TYR A 298 20.05 -1.69 -6.29
C TYR A 298 20.57 -2.94 -6.99
N ALA A 299 20.72 -4.08 -6.30
CA ALA A 299 21.08 -5.35 -6.92
C ALA A 299 20.03 -5.83 -7.92
N SER A 300 18.74 -5.60 -7.66
CA SER A 300 17.64 -5.88 -8.60
C SER A 300 17.61 -4.91 -9.78
N ASN A 301 17.75 -3.62 -9.50
CA ASN A 301 17.75 -2.58 -10.53
C ASN A 301 18.74 -1.45 -10.16
N PRO A 302 19.97 -1.43 -10.71
CA PRO A 302 20.95 -0.38 -10.41
C PRO A 302 20.51 1.04 -10.79
N ASN A 303 19.52 1.16 -11.68
CA ASN A 303 18.98 2.44 -12.14
C ASN A 303 17.74 2.88 -11.36
N THR A 304 17.35 2.17 -10.30
CA THR A 304 16.24 2.61 -9.45
C THR A 304 16.64 3.86 -8.66
N SER A 305 15.70 4.78 -8.46
CA SER A 305 15.86 5.89 -7.53
C SER A 305 15.16 5.56 -6.23
N ILE A 306 15.78 5.86 -5.10
CA ILE A 306 15.20 5.59 -3.78
C ILE A 306 14.88 6.90 -3.09
N ILE A 307 13.67 7.01 -2.53
CA ILE A 307 13.20 8.14 -1.72
C ILE A 307 12.84 7.60 -0.34
N LEU A 308 13.29 8.27 0.71
CA LEU A 308 12.87 7.97 2.08
C LEU A 308 11.67 8.84 2.46
N ILE A 309 10.75 8.28 3.24
CA ILE A 309 9.70 9.03 3.92
C ILE A 309 9.87 8.81 5.42
N SER A 310 10.03 9.90 6.16
CA SER A 310 10.06 9.82 7.63
C SER A 310 8.64 9.62 8.19
N PRO A 311 8.49 9.01 9.37
CA PRO A 311 7.19 8.90 10.01
C PRO A 311 6.59 10.27 10.34
N PRO A 312 5.25 10.38 10.43
CA PRO A 312 4.60 11.55 11.01
C PRO A 312 4.93 11.63 12.51
N THR A 313 4.44 12.65 13.18
CA THR A 313 4.61 12.81 14.65
C THR A 313 4.16 11.55 15.39
N ILE A 314 5.09 10.84 16.01
CA ILE A 314 4.82 9.59 16.75
C ILE A 314 4.36 9.96 18.16
N THR A 315 3.12 9.63 18.48
CA THR A 315 2.56 9.76 19.83
C THR A 315 2.15 8.40 20.36
N TYR A 316 2.18 8.24 21.67
CA TYR A 316 1.74 7.04 22.36
C TYR A 316 0.91 7.41 23.59
N LYS A 317 0.08 6.48 24.05
CA LYS A 317 -0.82 6.73 25.16
C LYS A 317 -0.10 6.51 26.49
N ILE A 318 -0.08 7.54 27.33
CA ILE A 318 0.35 7.47 28.74
C ILE A 318 -0.83 7.84 29.60
N ASN A 319 -1.29 6.93 30.47
CA ASN A 319 -2.53 7.10 31.22
C ASN A 319 -3.69 7.38 30.24
N GLU A 320 -4.34 8.55 30.33
CA GLU A 320 -5.44 8.92 29.45
C GLU A 320 -5.04 9.95 28.35
N ALA A 321 -3.77 10.37 28.31
CA ALA A 321 -3.24 11.34 27.36
C ALA A 321 -2.38 10.70 26.27
N PHE A 322 -2.27 11.39 25.13
CA PHE A 322 -1.29 11.05 24.07
C PHE A 322 -0.13 12.05 24.14
N GLU A 323 1.07 11.53 24.28
CA GLU A 323 2.30 12.30 24.37
C GLU A 323 3.26 11.92 23.23
N LEU A 324 4.23 12.80 22.95
CA LEU A 324 5.28 12.54 22.00
C LEU A 324 6.13 11.36 22.49
N HIS A 325 6.38 10.38 21.59
CA HIS A 325 7.21 9.24 21.94
C HIS A 325 8.67 9.66 22.18
N PRO A 326 9.33 9.21 23.27
CA PRO A 326 10.71 9.64 23.60
C PRO A 326 11.71 9.32 22.48
N ASP A 327 11.53 8.21 21.77
CA ASP A 327 12.41 7.83 20.65
C ASP A 327 12.08 8.51 19.32
N PHE A 328 11.04 9.36 19.26
CA PHE A 328 10.63 10.00 18.02
C PHE A 328 11.77 10.77 17.35
N TYR A 329 12.43 11.67 18.06
CA TYR A 329 13.53 12.45 17.49
C TYR A 329 14.77 11.61 17.19
N ARG A 330 14.99 10.51 17.90
CA ARG A 330 16.08 9.56 17.58
C ARG A 330 15.83 8.87 16.24
N VAL A 331 14.60 8.43 15.98
CA VAL A 331 14.21 7.85 14.68
C VAL A 331 14.32 8.89 13.57
N GLN A 332 13.82 10.12 13.79
CA GLN A 332 13.94 11.20 12.82
C GLN A 332 15.41 11.47 12.46
N LYS A 333 16.27 11.62 13.47
CA LYS A 333 17.70 11.82 13.27
C LYS A 333 18.32 10.68 12.46
N ALA A 334 18.02 9.41 12.82
CA ALA A 334 18.56 8.24 12.13
C ALA A 334 18.16 8.20 10.65
N ILE A 335 16.92 8.57 10.30
CA ILE A 335 16.45 8.64 8.90
C ILE A 335 17.15 9.77 8.13
N TYR A 336 17.37 10.94 8.75
CA TYR A 336 18.10 12.04 8.13
C TYR A 336 19.58 11.68 7.86
N GLU A 337 20.23 11.05 8.83
CA GLU A 337 21.60 10.55 8.67
C GLU A 337 21.67 9.48 7.57
N LEU A 338 20.74 8.54 7.55
CA LEU A 338 20.64 7.52 6.51
C LEU A 338 20.44 8.14 5.12
N ALA A 339 19.55 9.12 4.98
CA ALA A 339 19.33 9.82 3.72
C ALA A 339 20.61 10.52 3.23
N LYS A 340 21.36 11.13 4.14
CA LYS A 340 22.63 11.79 3.84
C LYS A 340 23.74 10.79 3.49
N GLU A 341 23.88 9.70 4.26
CA GLU A 341 24.88 8.65 4.03
C GLU A 341 24.67 7.96 2.69
N GLU A 342 23.41 7.63 2.38
CA GLU A 342 23.04 6.93 1.13
C GLU A 342 22.77 7.90 -0.04
N LYS A 343 22.90 9.22 0.18
CA LYS A 343 22.67 10.28 -0.83
C LYS A 343 21.30 10.14 -1.48
N LEU A 344 20.25 10.24 -0.68
CA LEU A 344 18.85 10.05 -1.08
C LEU A 344 18.03 11.31 -0.84
N VAL A 345 16.90 11.39 -1.51
CA VAL A 345 15.85 12.37 -1.21
C VAL A 345 15.03 11.89 -0.02
N LEU A 346 14.69 12.79 0.88
CA LEU A 346 13.87 12.53 2.07
C LEU A 346 12.64 13.44 2.08
N PHE A 347 11.45 12.86 2.19
CA PHE A 347 10.21 13.56 2.49
C PHE A 347 9.90 13.45 3.98
N ASP A 348 9.75 14.58 4.66
CA ASP A 348 9.52 14.64 6.11
C ASP A 348 8.05 14.92 6.44
N MET A 349 7.31 13.86 6.79
CA MET A 349 5.89 13.96 7.15
C MET A 349 5.68 14.77 8.44
N HIS A 350 6.62 14.71 9.39
CA HIS A 350 6.50 15.48 10.63
C HIS A 350 6.66 16.98 10.37
N LYS A 351 7.67 17.40 9.59
CA LYS A 351 7.83 18.80 9.20
C LYS A 351 6.62 19.33 8.47
N LEU A 352 5.99 18.51 7.63
CA LEU A 352 4.76 18.92 6.97
C LEU A 352 3.67 19.21 8.00
N ILE A 353 3.47 18.33 8.98
CA ILE A 353 2.50 18.53 10.07
C ILE A 353 2.81 19.82 10.82
N GLU A 354 4.06 20.08 11.17
CA GLU A 354 4.50 21.31 11.88
C GLU A 354 4.26 22.56 11.04
N ASN A 355 4.60 22.54 9.73
CA ASN A 355 4.35 23.68 8.82
C ASN A 355 2.87 24.05 8.72
N TYR A 356 1.98 23.10 8.97
CA TYR A 356 0.52 23.28 8.96
C TYR A 356 -0.07 23.38 10.38
N GLY A 357 0.71 23.85 11.36
CA GLY A 357 0.25 24.20 12.71
C GLY A 357 0.31 23.07 13.73
N GLY A 358 1.01 21.98 13.41
CA GLY A 358 1.29 20.90 14.34
C GLY A 358 0.17 19.87 14.47
N LYS A 359 0.48 18.80 15.19
CA LYS A 359 -0.43 17.65 15.33
C LYS A 359 -1.77 18.00 15.98
N GLY A 360 -1.79 18.95 16.93
CA GLY A 360 -3.02 19.39 17.60
C GLY A 360 -4.02 19.94 16.58
N LEU A 361 -3.59 20.86 15.74
CA LEU A 361 -4.44 21.44 14.69
C LEU A 361 -4.88 20.39 13.67
N TRP A 362 -4.02 19.44 13.32
CA TRP A 362 -4.36 18.34 12.42
C TRP A 362 -5.46 17.42 13.01
N ILE A 363 -5.48 17.21 14.33
CA ILE A 363 -6.54 16.45 15.01
C ILE A 363 -7.86 17.25 14.95
N GLU A 364 -7.84 18.53 15.27
CA GLU A 364 -9.01 19.42 15.22
C GLU A 364 -9.63 19.47 13.82
N GLN A 365 -8.80 19.45 12.78
CA GLN A 365 -9.24 19.46 11.38
C GLN A 365 -9.53 18.06 10.82
N ASN A 366 -9.54 17.02 11.66
CA ASN A 366 -9.76 15.64 11.27
C ASN A 366 -8.77 15.13 10.19
N LEU A 367 -7.52 15.62 10.21
CA LEU A 367 -6.42 15.14 9.35
C LEU A 367 -5.53 14.11 10.06
N SER A 368 -5.48 14.16 11.40
CA SER A 368 -4.73 13.20 12.23
C SER A 368 -5.63 12.57 13.28
N ARG A 369 -5.25 11.37 13.72
CA ARG A 369 -5.78 10.76 14.95
C ARG A 369 -4.92 11.16 16.14
N ASN A 370 -5.39 10.86 17.35
CA ASN A 370 -4.61 11.09 18.56
C ASN A 370 -3.35 10.21 18.61
N ASP A 371 -3.44 8.99 18.09
CA ASP A 371 -2.30 8.07 17.97
C ASP A 371 -1.34 8.48 16.81
N VAL A 372 -0.44 7.59 16.41
CA VAL A 372 0.53 7.83 15.33
C VAL A 372 -0.11 7.99 13.94
N HIS A 373 -1.36 7.55 13.75
CA HIS A 373 -1.98 7.46 12.44
C HIS A 373 -2.64 8.78 12.00
N LEU A 374 -2.67 8.98 10.70
CA LEU A 374 -3.47 10.02 10.06
C LEU A 374 -4.87 9.48 9.70
N THR A 375 -5.76 10.39 9.37
CA THR A 375 -7.04 10.03 8.74
C THR A 375 -6.85 9.77 7.24
N PRO A 376 -7.83 9.19 6.54
CA PRO A 376 -7.74 9.09 5.08
C PRO A 376 -7.45 10.42 4.38
N ASP A 377 -8.02 11.53 4.85
CA ASP A 377 -7.80 12.85 4.26
C ASP A 377 -6.42 13.41 4.61
N GLY A 378 -5.91 13.13 5.81
CA GLY A 378 -4.51 13.44 6.17
C GLY A 378 -3.50 12.70 5.28
N TYR A 379 -3.71 11.43 4.97
CA TYR A 379 -2.85 10.70 4.03
C TYR A 379 -2.94 11.22 2.59
N LYS A 380 -4.12 11.67 2.15
CA LYS A 380 -4.28 12.31 0.83
C LYS A 380 -3.53 13.63 0.77
N LEU A 381 -3.63 14.46 1.80
CA LEU A 381 -2.88 15.72 1.89
C LEU A 381 -1.36 15.46 1.87
N MET A 382 -0.88 14.46 2.62
CA MET A 382 0.53 14.05 2.58
C MET A 382 0.97 13.65 1.17
N ALA A 383 0.14 12.93 0.43
CA ALA A 383 0.43 12.51 -0.94
C ALA A 383 0.42 13.69 -1.92
N ASP A 384 -0.49 14.65 -1.74
CA ASP A 384 -0.55 15.87 -2.52
C ASP A 384 0.73 16.69 -2.34
N GLU A 385 1.15 16.91 -1.11
CA GLU A 385 2.36 17.65 -0.78
C GLU A 385 3.63 16.93 -1.22
N PHE A 386 3.69 15.61 -1.05
CA PHE A 386 4.79 14.81 -1.58
C PHE A 386 4.95 15.01 -3.09
N TYR A 387 3.85 14.86 -3.85
CA TYR A 387 3.87 15.01 -5.31
C TYR A 387 4.23 16.43 -5.75
N LEU A 388 3.64 17.44 -5.12
CA LEU A 388 3.88 18.85 -5.45
C LEU A 388 5.34 19.23 -5.20
N ASN A 389 5.87 18.94 -4.00
CA ASN A 389 7.24 19.26 -3.63
C ASN A 389 8.25 18.48 -4.48
N LEU A 390 8.01 17.18 -4.75
CA LEU A 390 8.87 16.40 -5.64
C LEU A 390 8.89 16.97 -7.06
N THR A 391 7.73 17.29 -7.61
CA THR A 391 7.60 17.88 -8.95
C THR A 391 8.31 19.24 -9.04
N GLN A 392 8.17 20.06 -8.02
CA GLN A 392 8.83 21.37 -7.96
C GLN A 392 10.35 21.23 -7.86
N MET A 393 10.84 20.35 -6.99
CA MET A 393 12.28 20.09 -6.82
C MET A 393 12.90 19.63 -8.14
N LEU A 394 12.25 18.69 -8.87
CA LEU A 394 12.75 18.13 -10.12
C LEU A 394 12.69 19.10 -11.32
N LYS A 395 11.94 20.22 -11.21
CA LYS A 395 11.86 21.25 -12.25
C LYS A 395 12.83 22.40 -12.04
N ASN A 396 13.26 22.65 -10.80
CA ASN A 396 14.01 23.86 -10.42
C ASN A 396 15.53 23.67 -10.43
N GLN A 397 16.03 22.51 -10.75
CA GLN A 397 17.44 22.17 -10.92
C GLN A 397 17.65 21.58 -12.34
#